data_5423d3e0818e2e4261160ec7b4af7be5
#
_entry.id   5423d3e0818e2e4261160ec7b4af7be5
#
_cell.length_a   1.000
_cell.length_b   1.000
_cell.length_c   1.000
_cell.angle_alpha   90.00
_cell.angle_beta   90.00
_cell.angle_gamma   90.00
#
_symmetry.space_group_name_H-M   'P 1'
#
loop_
_entity.id
_entity.type
_entity.pdbx_description
1 polymer ?
#
loop_
_entity_poly.entity_id
_entity_poly.type
_entity_poly.pdbx_seq_one_letter_code
_entity_poly.pdbx_strand_id
1 'polypeptide(L)'
;MATKHNFSGSQSSEANTDEKDVQIQHQILTESLTFFNRAMPSVALGHVVAGSVIVVALHDVVPALNLYAWLGALICVSFVRLGAAMLAARRLMDAPVKKVQNWSNILTACNLAQTCIWGASVFLIWPGDIAHRAVLVTALAGIIAAGGTMLVLHRHSFAIYCLPIA
;
A
#
# COMPACT_ATOMS: atom_id res chain seq x y z
N MET A 1 -26.86 -13.59 59.01
CA MET A 1 -26.81 -14.38 57.72
C MET A 1 -26.29 -13.43 56.66
N ALA A 2 -25.04 -13.59 56.23
CA ALA A 2 -24.42 -12.72 55.24
C ALA A 2 -24.42 -13.44 53.88
N THR A 3 -25.11 -12.87 52.92
CA THR A 3 -25.17 -13.36 51.53
C THR A 3 -23.87 -13.06 50.84
N LYS A 4 -23.04 -14.07 50.58
CA LYS A 4 -21.88 -13.98 49.68
C LYS A 4 -22.41 -13.82 48.26
N HIS A 5 -22.32 -12.60 47.70
CA HIS A 5 -22.56 -12.35 46.31
C HIS A 5 -21.43 -13.00 45.50
N ASN A 6 -21.81 -13.89 44.59
CA ASN A 6 -20.95 -14.55 43.61
C ASN A 6 -20.49 -13.52 42.54
N PHE A 7 -19.32 -12.93 42.70
CA PHE A 7 -18.72 -11.97 41.75
C PHE A 7 -17.81 -12.65 40.72
N SER A 8 -17.79 -13.97 40.66
CA SER A 8 -16.82 -14.72 39.83
C SER A 8 -17.28 -14.98 38.38
N GLY A 9 -18.54 -14.73 38.06
CA GLY A 9 -19.11 -15.06 36.75
C GLY A 9 -18.86 -13.99 35.64
N SER A 10 -18.64 -12.73 36.00
CA SER A 10 -18.48 -11.68 35.01
C SER A 10 -17.06 -11.60 34.42
N GLN A 11 -16.03 -11.86 35.22
CA GLN A 11 -14.64 -11.80 34.76
C GLN A 11 -14.28 -12.89 33.72
N SER A 12 -14.88 -14.07 33.81
CA SER A 12 -14.64 -15.14 32.84
C SER A 12 -15.32 -14.88 31.48
N SER A 13 -16.41 -14.13 31.44
CA SER A 13 -17.11 -13.75 30.22
C SER A 13 -16.37 -12.63 29.47
N GLU A 14 -15.84 -11.63 30.18
CA GLU A 14 -15.08 -10.53 29.59
C GLU A 14 -13.76 -11.04 29.00
N ALA A 15 -13.01 -11.88 29.72
CA ALA A 15 -11.76 -12.45 29.23
C ALA A 15 -11.95 -13.31 27.95
N ASN A 16 -13.08 -14.03 27.85
CA ASN A 16 -13.39 -14.84 26.66
C ASN A 16 -13.81 -13.96 25.46
N THR A 17 -14.38 -12.78 25.71
CA THR A 17 -14.75 -11.84 24.65
C THR A 17 -13.51 -11.17 24.09
N ASP A 18 -12.59 -10.71 24.94
CA ASP A 18 -11.32 -10.10 24.54
C ASP A 18 -10.44 -11.06 23.72
N GLU A 19 -10.38 -12.33 24.11
CA GLU A 19 -9.62 -13.36 23.38
C GLU A 19 -10.20 -13.62 21.98
N LYS A 20 -11.53 -13.67 21.86
CA LYS A 20 -12.21 -13.81 20.55
C LYS A 20 -11.99 -12.61 19.66
N ASP A 21 -12.05 -11.40 20.19
CA ASP A 21 -11.82 -10.17 19.42
C ASP A 21 -10.38 -10.09 18.89
N VAL A 22 -9.39 -10.49 19.68
CA VAL A 22 -7.99 -10.60 19.26
C VAL A 22 -7.82 -11.65 18.14
N GLN A 23 -8.47 -12.80 18.25
CA GLN A 23 -8.44 -13.86 17.23
C GLN A 23 -9.08 -13.39 15.92
N ILE A 24 -10.23 -12.73 15.99
CA ILE A 24 -10.93 -12.19 14.81
C ILE A 24 -10.06 -11.13 14.13
N GLN A 25 -9.48 -10.20 14.87
CA GLN A 25 -8.58 -9.19 14.31
C GLN A 25 -7.36 -9.82 13.64
N HIS A 26 -6.76 -10.82 14.25
CA HIS A 26 -5.64 -11.55 13.66
C HIS A 26 -6.02 -12.24 12.35
N GLN A 27 -7.18 -12.89 12.30
CA GLN A 27 -7.68 -13.55 11.10
C GLN A 27 -7.93 -12.55 9.97
N ILE A 28 -8.62 -11.44 10.27
CA ILE A 28 -8.88 -10.36 9.29
C ILE A 28 -7.56 -9.80 8.74
N LEU A 29 -6.56 -9.56 9.60
CA LEU A 29 -5.27 -9.05 9.18
C LEU A 29 -4.52 -10.04 8.27
N THR A 30 -4.55 -11.31 8.60
CA THR A 30 -3.88 -12.37 7.84
C THR A 30 -4.54 -12.59 6.47
N GLU A 31 -5.87 -12.60 6.41
CA GLU A 31 -6.62 -12.71 5.15
C GLU A 31 -6.39 -11.49 4.25
N SER A 32 -6.43 -10.29 4.82
CA SER A 32 -6.14 -9.05 4.09
C SER A 32 -4.73 -9.03 3.52
N LEU A 33 -3.73 -9.46 4.29
CA LEU A 33 -2.35 -9.55 3.82
C LEU A 33 -2.17 -10.62 2.73
N THR A 34 -2.88 -11.73 2.83
CA THR A 34 -2.85 -12.79 1.82
C THR A 34 -3.46 -12.31 0.50
N PHE A 35 -4.61 -11.64 0.56
CA PHE A 35 -5.23 -11.03 -0.61
C PHE A 35 -4.32 -9.98 -1.25
N PHE A 36 -3.76 -9.09 -0.43
CA PHE A 36 -2.83 -8.06 -0.87
C PHE A 36 -1.59 -8.66 -1.56
N ASN A 37 -1.00 -9.69 -0.98
CA ASN A 37 0.15 -10.38 -1.56
C ASN A 37 -0.14 -11.02 -2.92
N ARG A 38 -1.34 -11.57 -3.14
CA ARG A 38 -1.74 -12.12 -4.45
C ARG A 38 -1.85 -11.05 -5.52
N ALA A 39 -2.30 -9.85 -5.17
CA ALA A 39 -2.44 -8.73 -6.09
C ALA A 39 -1.11 -8.02 -6.40
N MET A 40 -0.08 -8.18 -5.55
CA MET A 40 1.18 -7.44 -5.65
C MET A 40 1.90 -7.55 -6.98
N PRO A 41 2.07 -8.73 -7.61
CA PRO A 41 2.75 -8.83 -8.90
C PRO A 41 2.06 -8.02 -9.99
N SER A 42 0.73 -8.09 -10.04
CA SER A 42 -0.07 -7.33 -11.03
C SER A 42 0.03 -5.83 -10.80
N VAL A 43 0.02 -5.38 -9.55
CA VAL A 43 0.16 -3.96 -9.18
C VAL A 43 1.56 -3.45 -9.53
N ALA A 44 2.62 -4.21 -9.22
CA ALA A 44 3.99 -3.84 -9.56
C ALA A 44 4.17 -3.72 -11.09
N LEU A 45 3.66 -4.69 -11.85
CA LEU A 45 3.66 -4.65 -13.31
C LEU A 45 2.90 -3.44 -13.84
N GLY A 46 1.73 -3.15 -13.28
CA GLY A 46 0.90 -2.00 -13.65
C GLY A 46 1.65 -0.67 -13.49
N HIS A 47 2.39 -0.48 -12.40
CA HIS A 47 3.21 0.72 -12.21
C HIS A 47 4.35 0.84 -13.23
N VAL A 48 5.02 -0.26 -13.55
CA VAL A 48 6.10 -0.26 -14.55
C VAL A 48 5.55 0.04 -15.95
N VAL A 49 4.44 -0.57 -16.32
CA VAL A 49 3.78 -0.32 -17.61
C VAL A 49 3.31 1.13 -17.71
N ALA A 50 2.61 1.64 -16.69
CA ALA A 50 2.13 3.02 -16.67
C ALA A 50 3.29 4.03 -16.73
N GLY A 51 4.36 3.78 -15.96
CA GLY A 51 5.57 4.61 -16.01
C GLY A 51 6.24 4.59 -17.38
N SER A 52 6.33 3.44 -18.01
CA SER A 52 6.89 3.31 -19.36
C SER A 52 6.07 4.05 -20.41
N VAL A 53 4.74 3.99 -20.33
CA VAL A 53 3.84 4.75 -21.22
C VAL A 53 4.05 6.25 -21.06
N ILE A 54 4.19 6.74 -19.82
CA ILE A 54 4.48 8.17 -19.57
C ILE A 54 5.83 8.57 -20.16
N VAL A 55 6.88 7.74 -20.01
CA VAL A 55 8.19 8.03 -20.59
C VAL A 55 8.11 8.13 -22.11
N VAL A 56 7.42 7.21 -22.76
CA VAL A 56 7.21 7.26 -24.22
C VAL A 56 6.43 8.50 -24.62
N ALA A 57 5.37 8.85 -23.87
CA ALA A 57 4.54 10.02 -24.19
C ALA A 57 5.27 11.36 -23.98
N LEU A 58 6.21 11.43 -23.03
CA LEU A 58 6.89 12.69 -22.67
C LEU A 58 8.33 12.78 -23.21
N HIS A 59 8.80 11.78 -23.92
CA HIS A 59 10.19 11.65 -24.38
C HIS A 59 10.71 12.89 -25.13
N ASP A 60 9.87 13.52 -25.96
CA ASP A 60 10.29 14.64 -26.80
C ASP A 60 10.18 16.02 -26.12
N VAL A 61 9.51 16.09 -24.96
CA VAL A 61 9.18 17.37 -24.30
C VAL A 61 9.81 17.55 -22.93
N VAL A 62 10.38 16.48 -22.35
CA VAL A 62 11.02 16.50 -21.04
C VAL A 62 12.45 15.97 -21.15
N PRO A 63 13.42 16.54 -20.39
CA PRO A 63 14.81 16.06 -20.41
C PRO A 63 14.89 14.55 -20.11
N ALA A 64 15.54 13.81 -20.98
CA ALA A 64 15.66 12.35 -20.91
C ALA A 64 16.22 11.87 -19.56
N LEU A 65 17.17 12.60 -18.98
CA LEU A 65 17.76 12.29 -17.68
C LEU A 65 16.69 12.25 -16.57
N ASN A 66 15.78 13.23 -16.52
CA ASN A 66 14.74 13.31 -15.52
C ASN A 66 13.72 12.15 -15.68
N LEU A 67 13.33 11.85 -16.93
CA LEU A 67 12.41 10.77 -17.26
C LEU A 67 12.97 9.41 -16.83
N TYR A 68 14.19 9.10 -17.24
CA TYR A 68 14.80 7.81 -16.94
C TYR A 68 15.20 7.68 -15.46
N ALA A 69 15.64 8.75 -14.80
CA ALA A 69 15.89 8.75 -13.36
C ALA A 69 14.60 8.48 -12.56
N TRP A 70 13.50 9.14 -12.93
CA TRP A 70 12.19 8.94 -12.33
C TRP A 70 11.68 7.50 -12.56
N LEU A 71 11.75 7.01 -13.81
CA LEU A 71 11.33 5.64 -14.14
C LEU A 71 12.19 4.61 -13.40
N GLY A 72 13.50 4.82 -13.33
CA GLY A 72 14.43 3.95 -12.58
C GLY A 72 14.09 3.87 -11.09
N ALA A 73 13.78 5.00 -10.47
CA ALA A 73 13.31 5.05 -9.07
C ALA A 73 11.99 4.31 -8.89
N LEU A 74 11.04 4.49 -9.82
CA LEU A 74 9.74 3.80 -9.82
C LEU A 74 9.91 2.28 -9.91
N ILE A 75 10.76 1.80 -10.81
CA ILE A 75 11.07 0.38 -10.99
C ILE A 75 11.75 -0.17 -9.74
N CYS A 76 12.74 0.52 -9.20
CA CYS A 76 13.48 0.10 -8.01
C CYS A 76 12.54 -0.10 -6.81
N VAL A 77 11.69 0.88 -6.50
CA VAL A 77 10.73 0.77 -5.38
C VAL A 77 9.68 -0.31 -5.63
N SER A 78 9.24 -0.49 -6.89
CA SER A 78 8.32 -1.57 -7.26
C SER A 78 8.92 -2.96 -6.99
N PHE A 79 10.20 -3.17 -7.30
CA PHE A 79 10.90 -4.43 -7.01
C PHE A 79 11.14 -4.63 -5.51
N VAL A 80 11.54 -3.59 -4.77
CA VAL A 80 11.71 -3.66 -3.31
C VAL A 80 10.37 -4.05 -2.65
N ARG A 81 9.28 -3.43 -3.06
CA ARG A 81 7.93 -3.72 -2.58
C ARG A 81 7.51 -5.15 -2.89
N LEU A 82 7.75 -5.62 -4.12
CA LEU A 82 7.45 -7.00 -4.52
C LEU A 82 8.26 -8.01 -3.68
N GLY A 83 9.56 -7.75 -3.50
CA GLY A 83 10.41 -8.58 -2.65
C GLY A 83 9.96 -8.62 -1.19
N ALA A 84 9.58 -7.46 -0.61
CA ALA A 84 9.03 -7.37 0.73
C ALA A 84 7.72 -8.17 0.86
N ALA A 85 6.82 -8.07 -0.12
CA ALA A 85 5.57 -8.82 -0.14
C ALA A 85 5.80 -10.34 -0.23
N MET A 86 6.70 -10.79 -1.11
CA MET A 86 7.05 -12.20 -1.22
C MET A 86 7.70 -12.75 0.06
N LEU A 87 8.55 -11.96 0.71
CA LEU A 87 9.19 -12.34 1.97
C LEU A 87 8.18 -12.39 3.12
N ALA A 88 7.25 -11.44 3.17
CA ALA A 88 6.14 -11.45 4.11
C ALA A 88 5.27 -12.70 3.93
N ALA A 89 4.89 -13.04 2.69
CA ALA A 89 4.09 -14.24 2.40
C ALA A 89 4.72 -15.53 2.92
N ARG A 90 6.05 -15.65 2.78
CA ARG A 90 6.78 -16.85 3.26
C ARG A 90 6.92 -16.93 4.78
N ARG A 91 6.87 -15.81 5.49
CA ARG A 91 7.19 -15.74 6.93
C ARG A 91 5.97 -15.59 7.83
N LEU A 92 4.78 -15.33 7.26
CA LEU A 92 3.59 -14.99 8.04
C LEU A 92 2.65 -16.17 8.30
N MET A 93 2.86 -17.34 7.70
CA MET A 93 1.94 -18.48 7.82
C MET A 93 1.77 -18.98 9.28
N ASP A 94 2.80 -18.77 10.15
CA ASP A 94 2.74 -19.16 11.58
C ASP A 94 3.28 -18.06 12.50
N ALA A 95 3.14 -16.79 12.12
CA ALA A 95 3.80 -15.71 12.83
C ALA A 95 2.93 -15.11 13.96
N PRO A 96 3.53 -14.74 15.11
CA PRO A 96 2.82 -14.02 16.18
C PRO A 96 2.34 -12.64 15.70
N VAL A 97 1.24 -12.15 16.28
CA VAL A 97 0.57 -10.88 15.92
C VAL A 97 1.54 -9.69 15.75
N LYS A 98 2.50 -9.56 16.67
CA LYS A 98 3.51 -8.48 16.64
C LYS A 98 4.37 -8.50 15.37
N LYS A 99 4.65 -9.69 14.84
CA LYS A 99 5.43 -9.88 13.62
C LYS A 99 4.61 -9.53 12.37
N VAL A 100 3.32 -9.86 12.39
CA VAL A 100 2.35 -9.48 11.34
C VAL A 100 2.25 -7.95 11.25
N GLN A 101 2.14 -7.25 12.38
CA GLN A 101 2.09 -5.80 12.44
C GLN A 101 3.35 -5.14 11.87
N ASN A 102 4.53 -5.66 12.19
CA ASN A 102 5.79 -5.13 11.62
C ASN A 102 5.84 -5.26 10.10
N TRP A 103 5.39 -6.37 9.54
CA TRP A 103 5.32 -6.54 8.08
C TRP A 103 4.29 -5.61 7.43
N SER A 104 3.14 -5.40 8.08
CA SER A 104 2.16 -4.41 7.64
C SER A 104 2.76 -3.00 7.56
N ASN A 105 3.53 -2.60 8.57
CA ASN A 105 4.21 -1.29 8.59
C ASN A 105 5.25 -1.16 7.46
N ILE A 106 6.03 -2.22 7.20
CA ILE A 106 7.02 -2.23 6.10
C ILE A 106 6.32 -2.08 4.74
N LEU A 107 5.24 -2.82 4.50
CA LEU A 107 4.49 -2.74 3.25
C LEU A 107 3.81 -1.36 3.09
N THR A 108 3.33 -0.77 4.18
CA THR A 108 2.79 0.60 4.19
C THR A 108 3.87 1.63 3.85
N ALA A 109 5.07 1.50 4.40
CA ALA A 109 6.20 2.37 4.08
C ALA A 109 6.62 2.26 2.61
N CYS A 110 6.64 1.05 2.04
CA CYS A 110 6.89 0.84 0.61
C CYS A 110 5.80 1.48 -0.26
N ASN A 111 4.53 1.41 0.16
CA ASN A 111 3.43 2.08 -0.52
C ASN A 111 3.61 3.60 -0.51
N LEU A 112 3.94 4.17 0.65
CA LEU A 112 4.19 5.60 0.78
C LEU A 112 5.36 6.05 -0.12
N ALA A 113 6.47 5.31 -0.14
CA ALA A 113 7.59 5.59 -1.03
C ALA A 113 7.16 5.56 -2.52
N GLN A 114 6.34 4.59 -2.91
CA GLN A 114 5.81 4.48 -4.27
C GLN A 114 4.94 5.69 -4.64
N THR A 115 4.07 6.14 -3.74
CA THR A 115 3.22 7.32 -3.98
C THR A 115 4.00 8.63 -3.99
N CYS A 116 5.04 8.75 -3.15
CA CYS A 116 5.94 9.89 -3.20
C CYS A 116 6.67 10.00 -4.55
N ILE A 117 7.08 8.88 -5.16
CA ILE A 117 7.70 8.88 -6.49
C ILE A 117 6.68 9.32 -7.57
N TRP A 118 5.42 8.87 -7.46
CA TRP A 118 4.37 9.35 -8.37
C TRP A 118 4.08 10.84 -8.16
N GLY A 119 3.97 11.33 -6.93
CA GLY A 119 3.81 12.76 -6.62
C GLY A 119 5.00 13.60 -7.10
N ALA A 120 6.23 13.08 -6.97
CA ALA A 120 7.44 13.76 -7.45
C ALA A 120 7.46 13.94 -8.98
N SER A 121 6.69 13.17 -9.75
CA SER A 121 6.56 13.35 -11.20
C SER A 121 6.11 14.76 -11.59
N VAL A 122 5.24 15.38 -10.78
CA VAL A 122 4.76 16.76 -10.98
C VAL A 122 5.90 17.78 -10.94
N PHE A 123 6.96 17.51 -10.20
CA PHE A 123 8.13 18.42 -10.08
C PHE A 123 9.25 18.05 -11.06
N LEU A 124 9.45 16.76 -11.33
CA LEU A 124 10.58 16.26 -12.08
C LEU A 124 10.34 16.19 -13.59
N ILE A 125 9.11 15.87 -13.99
CA ILE A 125 8.75 15.60 -15.39
C ILE A 125 7.55 16.41 -15.88
N TRP A 126 7.29 17.59 -15.27
CA TRP A 126 6.18 18.45 -15.65
C TRP A 126 6.39 19.04 -17.04
N PRO A 127 5.52 18.73 -18.04
CA PRO A 127 5.72 19.21 -19.41
C PRO A 127 5.40 20.69 -19.54
N GLY A 128 6.02 21.34 -20.55
CA GLY A 128 5.78 22.76 -20.87
C GLY A 128 4.39 23.02 -21.49
N ASP A 129 3.87 22.07 -22.26
CA ASP A 129 2.64 22.23 -23.03
C ASP A 129 1.44 21.53 -22.36
N ILE A 130 0.24 22.00 -22.76
CA ILE A 130 -1.03 21.60 -22.14
C ILE A 130 -1.44 20.16 -22.48
N ALA A 131 -1.10 19.67 -23.68
CA ALA A 131 -1.49 18.33 -24.11
C ALA A 131 -0.78 17.25 -23.31
N HIS A 132 0.53 17.38 -23.12
CA HIS A 132 1.33 16.45 -22.34
C HIS A 132 1.07 16.55 -20.83
N ARG A 133 0.68 17.75 -20.33
CA ARG A 133 0.17 17.90 -18.95
C ARG A 133 -1.10 17.08 -18.75
N ALA A 134 -2.03 17.12 -19.70
CA ALA A 134 -3.26 16.34 -19.62
C ALA A 134 -2.98 14.83 -19.56
N VAL A 135 -2.00 14.33 -20.33
CA VAL A 135 -1.57 12.93 -20.28
C VAL A 135 -1.06 12.56 -18.87
N LEU A 136 -0.17 13.39 -18.30
CA LEU A 136 0.38 13.14 -16.97
C LEU A 136 -0.69 13.16 -15.89
N VAL A 137 -1.57 14.18 -15.90
CA VAL A 137 -2.67 14.30 -14.92
C VAL A 137 -3.64 13.13 -15.04
N THR A 138 -3.99 12.72 -16.25
CA THR A 138 -4.89 11.57 -16.47
C THR A 138 -4.26 10.27 -15.96
N ALA A 139 -2.96 10.07 -16.18
CA ALA A 139 -2.24 8.91 -15.67
C ALA A 139 -2.22 8.89 -14.13
N LEU A 140 -1.93 10.03 -13.49
CA LEU A 140 -1.96 10.17 -12.04
C LEU A 140 -3.36 9.90 -11.46
N ALA A 141 -4.39 10.45 -12.07
CA ALA A 141 -5.78 10.19 -11.67
C ALA A 141 -6.14 8.70 -11.79
N GLY A 142 -5.72 8.04 -12.86
CA GLY A 142 -5.90 6.60 -13.05
C GLY A 142 -5.21 5.76 -11.98
N ILE A 143 -4.00 6.14 -11.58
CA ILE A 143 -3.24 5.46 -10.52
C ILE A 143 -3.91 5.66 -9.14
N ILE A 144 -4.39 6.87 -8.84
CA ILE A 144 -5.14 7.15 -7.60
C ILE A 144 -6.41 6.30 -7.56
N ALA A 145 -7.17 6.26 -8.65
CA ALA A 145 -8.39 5.45 -8.74
C ALA A 145 -8.12 3.95 -8.56
N ALA A 146 -7.11 3.42 -9.25
CA ALA A 146 -6.71 2.02 -9.13
C ALA A 146 -6.18 1.68 -7.73
N GLY A 147 -5.38 2.58 -7.13
CA GLY A 147 -4.88 2.43 -5.76
C GLY A 147 -6.00 2.49 -4.73
N GLY A 148 -6.97 3.36 -4.93
CA GLY A 148 -8.13 3.52 -4.04
C GLY A 148 -8.96 2.24 -3.91
N THR A 149 -9.19 1.53 -4.99
CA THR A 149 -9.95 0.27 -4.98
C THR A 149 -9.25 -0.84 -4.18
N MET A 150 -7.91 -0.86 -4.16
CA MET A 150 -7.12 -1.84 -3.41
C MET A 150 -6.99 -1.49 -1.92
N LEU A 151 -7.11 -0.21 -1.55
CA LEU A 151 -6.86 0.30 -0.19
C LEU A 151 -8.13 0.51 0.65
N VAL A 152 -9.31 0.29 0.08
CA VAL A 152 -10.60 0.38 0.80
C VAL A 152 -10.63 -0.52 2.04
N LEU A 153 -9.88 -1.62 2.04
CA LEU A 153 -9.73 -2.53 3.17
C LEU A 153 -8.89 -1.95 4.33
N HIS A 154 -8.12 -0.86 4.09
CA HIS A 154 -7.28 -0.22 5.11
C HIS A 154 -7.52 1.30 5.13
N ARG A 155 -8.52 1.70 5.89
CA ARG A 155 -9.01 3.09 6.02
C ARG A 155 -7.90 4.15 6.22
N HIS A 156 -6.84 3.84 6.95
CA HIS A 156 -5.70 4.73 7.17
C HIS A 156 -4.70 4.74 6.00
N SER A 157 -4.57 3.64 5.29
CA SER A 157 -3.64 3.52 4.16
C SER A 157 -4.11 4.31 2.94
N PHE A 158 -5.41 4.48 2.75
CA PHE A 158 -5.98 5.28 1.66
C PHE A 158 -5.61 6.77 1.77
N ALA A 159 -5.74 7.35 2.97
CA ALA A 159 -5.39 8.76 3.20
C ALA A 159 -3.89 9.00 2.94
N ILE A 160 -3.01 8.11 3.41
CA ILE A 160 -1.56 8.17 3.18
C ILE A 160 -1.22 8.04 1.70
N TYR A 161 -2.00 7.26 0.94
CA TYR A 161 -1.79 7.08 -0.50
C TYR A 161 -2.15 8.31 -1.32
N CYS A 162 -3.24 8.99 -1.00
CA CYS A 162 -3.73 10.13 -1.79
C CYS A 162 -2.97 11.43 -1.51
N LEU A 163 -2.49 11.63 -0.28
CA LEU A 163 -1.92 12.89 0.20
C LEU A 163 -0.70 13.40 -0.60
N PRO A 164 0.26 12.57 -1.06
CA PRO A 164 1.41 13.03 -1.84
C PRO A 164 1.09 13.35 -3.31
N ILE A 165 -0.09 12.98 -3.81
CA ILE A 165 -0.48 13.11 -5.23
C ILE A 165 -1.52 14.22 -5.42
N ALA A 166 -2.23 14.60 -4.37
CA ALA A 166 -3.22 15.67 -4.36
C ALA A 166 -2.60 17.04 -4.14
#